data_b3d72c144bc82da60e678a801263e880
#
_entry.id   b3d72c144bc82da60e678a801263e880
#
_cell.length_a   1.000
_cell.length_b   1.000
_cell.length_c   1.000
_cell.angle_alpha   90.00
_cell.angle_beta   90.00
_cell.angle_gamma   90.00
#
_symmetry.space_group_name_H-M   'P 1'
#
loop_
_entity.id
_entity.type
_entity.pdbx_description
1 polymer ?
#
loop_
_entity_poly.entity_id
_entity_poly.type
_entity_poly.pdbx_seq_one_letter_code
_entity_poly.pdbx_strand_id
1 'polypeptide(L)'
;MNNTKNQIINWEKVFLYSNDFKNKSPCKWAFIEEFFHKEFYEKLYETFPKDDGTWERVSTWDKNSLRKLWSDDTDESSISDIFDPNLSESWNEFHHYLFSDEFIQNIQKFSSVPVGRLKHFSMKISRKGDYQLPHIHNVGPSTLIFMIYFTK
;
A
#
# COMPACT_ATOMS: atom_id res chain seq x y z
N MET A 1 -30.66 5.73 -7.06
CA MET A 1 -29.24 6.07 -7.08
C MET A 1 -28.54 5.11 -6.13
N ASN A 2 -27.92 4.07 -6.64
CA ASN A 2 -27.20 3.10 -5.82
C ASN A 2 -25.95 3.78 -5.24
N ASN A 3 -25.99 3.97 -3.94
CA ASN A 3 -24.86 4.40 -3.16
C ASN A 3 -23.88 3.20 -3.12
N THR A 4 -23.03 3.07 -4.14
CA THR A 4 -21.87 2.17 -4.09
C THR A 4 -20.94 2.72 -3.02
N LYS A 5 -21.24 2.44 -1.75
CA LYS A 5 -20.29 2.60 -0.67
C LYS A 5 -19.00 1.92 -1.13
N ASN A 6 -17.90 2.62 -1.00
CA ASN A 6 -16.58 2.13 -1.29
C ASN A 6 -16.39 0.68 -0.80
N GLN A 7 -16.27 -0.25 -1.76
CA GLN A 7 -16.11 -1.68 -1.48
C GLN A 7 -14.63 -2.09 -1.47
N ILE A 8 -13.71 -1.14 -1.53
CA ILE A 8 -12.27 -1.40 -1.57
C ILE A 8 -11.75 -1.65 -0.17
N ILE A 9 -11.77 -0.63 0.67
CA ILE A 9 -11.20 -0.70 2.04
C ILE A 9 -12.32 -0.81 3.07
N ASN A 10 -12.14 -1.75 3.98
CA ASN A 10 -13.04 -1.93 5.11
C ASN A 10 -12.73 -0.95 6.24
N TRP A 11 -13.11 0.30 6.05
CA TRP A 11 -12.82 1.38 7.00
C TRP A 11 -13.39 1.12 8.41
N GLU A 12 -14.47 0.39 8.53
CA GLU A 12 -15.03 0.01 9.83
C GLU A 12 -14.02 -0.82 10.62
N LYS A 13 -13.38 -1.81 9.97
CA LYS A 13 -12.33 -2.63 10.59
C LYS A 13 -11.05 -1.82 10.82
N VAL A 14 -10.63 -1.02 9.85
CA VAL A 14 -9.43 -0.19 9.98
C VAL A 14 -9.51 0.72 11.20
N PHE A 15 -10.64 1.36 11.43
CA PHE A 15 -10.81 2.29 12.56
C PHE A 15 -10.77 1.63 13.93
N LEU A 16 -11.02 0.33 14.04
CA LEU A 16 -10.86 -0.38 15.32
C LEU A 16 -9.43 -0.30 15.87
N TYR A 17 -8.44 -0.19 15.00
CA TYR A 17 -7.02 -0.11 15.36
C TYR A 17 -6.52 1.33 15.58
N SER A 18 -7.35 2.33 15.30
CA SER A 18 -6.92 3.75 15.31
C SER A 18 -6.44 4.22 16.68
N ASN A 19 -7.14 3.85 17.74
CA ASN A 19 -6.78 4.27 19.09
C ASN A 19 -5.45 3.64 19.54
N ASP A 20 -5.29 2.34 19.31
CA ASP A 20 -4.03 1.64 19.61
C ASP A 20 -2.87 2.24 18.82
N PHE A 21 -3.05 2.45 17.52
CA PHE A 21 -2.04 3.08 16.66
C PHE A 21 -1.58 4.44 17.20
N LYS A 22 -2.53 5.33 17.53
CA LYS A 22 -2.24 6.70 17.96
C LYS A 22 -1.47 6.77 19.28
N ASN A 23 -1.73 5.83 20.18
CA ASN A 23 -1.17 5.82 21.54
C ASN A 23 0.05 4.90 21.67
N LYS A 24 0.44 4.18 20.64
CA LYS A 24 1.57 3.25 20.68
C LYS A 24 2.92 3.97 20.78
N SER A 25 3.77 3.50 21.66
CA SER A 25 5.11 4.04 21.91
C SER A 25 6.13 2.89 21.91
N PRO A 26 7.39 3.08 21.51
CA PRO A 26 8.02 4.33 21.06
C PRO A 26 7.72 4.69 19.59
N CYS A 27 7.18 3.78 18.81
CA CYS A 27 6.79 4.02 17.43
C CYS A 27 5.35 3.59 17.19
N LYS A 28 4.69 4.25 16.25
CA LYS A 28 3.31 3.94 15.88
C LYS A 28 3.28 2.89 14.79
N TRP A 29 2.55 1.82 15.04
CA TRP A 29 2.30 0.78 14.05
C TRP A 29 0.97 0.07 14.36
N ALA A 30 0.36 -0.51 13.36
CA ALA A 30 -0.76 -1.43 13.49
C ALA A 30 -0.64 -2.55 12.47
N PHE A 31 -1.05 -3.74 12.86
CA PHE A 31 -1.32 -4.83 11.95
C PHE A 31 -2.85 -4.92 11.83
N ILE A 32 -3.36 -4.67 10.63
CA ILE A 32 -4.80 -4.56 10.37
C ILE A 32 -5.23 -5.78 9.57
N GLU A 33 -5.97 -6.65 10.21
CA GLU A 33 -6.66 -7.74 9.53
C GLU A 33 -7.91 -7.21 8.83
N GLU A 34 -8.29 -7.84 7.73
CA GLU A 34 -9.46 -7.45 6.94
C GLU A 34 -9.40 -5.97 6.47
N PHE A 35 -8.21 -5.49 6.09
CA PHE A 35 -8.02 -4.13 5.57
C PHE A 35 -8.89 -3.86 4.34
N PHE A 36 -9.00 -4.83 3.45
CA PHE A 36 -9.91 -4.79 2.31
C PHE A 36 -11.25 -5.47 2.65
N HIS A 37 -12.28 -5.13 1.92
CA HIS A 37 -13.42 -6.02 1.81
C HIS A 37 -13.00 -7.33 1.14
N LYS A 38 -13.52 -8.46 1.62
CA LYS A 38 -13.08 -9.81 1.23
C LYS A 38 -13.08 -10.01 -0.29
N GLU A 39 -14.19 -9.64 -0.94
CA GLU A 39 -14.33 -9.82 -2.39
C GLU A 39 -13.32 -8.99 -3.18
N PHE A 40 -12.98 -7.81 -2.70
CA PHE A 40 -11.98 -6.97 -3.35
C PHE A 40 -10.56 -7.51 -3.13
N TYR A 41 -10.26 -7.99 -1.92
CA TYR A 41 -9.00 -8.67 -1.63
C TYR A 41 -8.79 -9.88 -2.54
N GLU A 42 -9.83 -10.72 -2.71
CA GLU A 42 -9.75 -11.89 -3.59
C GLU A 42 -9.42 -11.51 -5.03
N LYS A 43 -10.04 -10.46 -5.59
CA LYS A 43 -9.70 -9.94 -6.92
C LYS A 43 -8.24 -9.48 -7.02
N LEU A 44 -7.73 -8.74 -6.04
CA LEU A 44 -6.33 -8.32 -6.00
C LEU A 44 -5.38 -9.53 -5.90
N TYR A 45 -5.72 -10.48 -5.05
CA TYR A 45 -4.92 -11.68 -4.83
C TYR A 45 -4.83 -12.55 -6.10
N GLU A 46 -5.96 -12.84 -6.74
CA GLU A 46 -6.02 -13.68 -7.94
C GLU A 46 -5.32 -13.04 -9.14
N THR A 47 -5.33 -11.72 -9.20
CA THR A 47 -4.73 -10.95 -10.29
C THR A 47 -3.39 -10.32 -9.93
N PHE A 48 -2.78 -10.74 -8.80
CA PHE A 48 -1.45 -10.26 -8.44
C PHE A 48 -0.46 -10.55 -9.58
N PRO A 49 0.32 -9.58 -10.04
CA PRO A 49 1.19 -9.75 -11.19
C PRO A 49 2.19 -10.88 -10.96
N LYS A 50 2.21 -11.81 -11.90
CA LYS A 50 3.15 -12.93 -11.86
C LYS A 50 4.56 -12.44 -12.16
N ASP A 51 5.53 -13.20 -11.66
CA ASP A 51 6.91 -13.05 -12.05
C ASP A 51 7.11 -13.55 -13.48
N ASP A 52 7.06 -12.62 -14.40
CA ASP A 52 7.12 -12.81 -15.84
C ASP A 52 8.48 -12.44 -16.47
N GLY A 53 9.48 -12.21 -15.60
CA GLY A 53 10.82 -11.78 -16.01
C GLY A 53 10.97 -10.26 -16.19
N THR A 54 9.89 -9.48 -16.05
CA THR A 54 9.94 -8.00 -16.11
C THR A 54 10.20 -7.35 -14.76
N TRP A 55 10.24 -8.13 -13.68
CA TRP A 55 10.52 -7.65 -12.35
C TRP A 55 11.99 -7.32 -12.15
N GLU A 56 12.24 -6.16 -11.59
CA GLU A 56 13.58 -5.72 -11.23
C GLU A 56 14.12 -6.50 -10.03
N ARG A 57 15.33 -7.05 -10.12
CA ARG A 57 16.05 -7.58 -8.96
C ARG A 57 16.71 -6.44 -8.21
N VAL A 58 16.20 -6.12 -7.03
CA VAL A 58 16.85 -5.20 -6.10
C VAL A 58 17.77 -6.00 -5.21
N SER A 59 19.08 -5.83 -5.40
CA SER A 59 20.10 -6.52 -4.63
C SER A 59 21.08 -5.49 -4.04
N THR A 60 20.97 -5.30 -2.74
CA THR A 60 21.85 -4.41 -1.96
C THR A 60 22.31 -5.17 -0.71
N TRP A 61 23.19 -4.59 0.09
CA TRP A 61 23.68 -5.24 1.31
C TRP A 61 22.57 -5.52 2.34
N ASP A 62 21.48 -4.74 2.32
CA ASP A 62 20.38 -4.79 3.28
C ASP A 62 19.13 -5.50 2.75
N LYS A 63 19.06 -5.77 1.45
CA LYS A 63 17.88 -6.42 0.84
C LYS A 63 18.20 -7.14 -0.45
N ASN A 64 17.45 -8.20 -0.68
CA ASN A 64 17.40 -8.93 -1.93
C ASN A 64 15.95 -9.36 -2.19
N SER A 65 15.34 -8.84 -3.24
CA SER A 65 13.95 -9.14 -3.59
C SER A 65 13.64 -8.75 -5.03
N LEU A 66 12.55 -9.23 -5.56
CA LEU A 66 12.00 -8.72 -6.82
C LEU A 66 11.07 -7.54 -6.53
N ARG A 67 11.16 -6.52 -7.38
CA ARG A 67 10.32 -5.33 -7.31
C ARG A 67 9.70 -5.04 -8.68
N LYS A 68 8.43 -4.70 -8.67
CA LYS A 68 7.75 -4.06 -9.80
C LYS A 68 7.29 -2.67 -9.33
N LEU A 69 7.92 -1.68 -9.87
CA LEU A 69 7.59 -0.29 -9.57
C LEU A 69 6.37 0.10 -10.41
N TRP A 70 5.35 0.65 -9.77
CA TRP A 70 4.21 1.23 -10.48
C TRP A 70 4.35 2.74 -10.61
N SER A 71 4.56 3.39 -9.47
CA SER A 71 4.72 4.82 -9.45
C SER A 71 5.82 5.18 -8.46
N ASP A 72 6.72 6.04 -8.86
CA ASP A 72 7.81 6.53 -8.05
C ASP A 72 7.93 8.04 -8.20
N ASP A 73 7.98 8.71 -7.07
CA ASP A 73 8.27 10.14 -7.00
C ASP A 73 9.79 10.32 -6.86
N THR A 74 10.50 10.03 -7.93
CA THR A 74 11.93 10.40 -8.01
C THR A 74 12.12 11.90 -8.19
N ASP A 75 11.05 12.57 -8.62
CA ASP A 75 10.98 14.02 -8.77
C ASP A 75 9.75 14.49 -7.95
N GLU A 76 9.93 15.29 -6.92
CA GLU A 76 8.92 15.66 -5.91
C GLU A 76 7.58 16.18 -6.48
N SER A 77 7.48 16.26 -7.79
CA SER A 77 6.38 16.92 -8.48
C SER A 77 5.27 16.02 -9.01
N SER A 78 5.43 14.68 -9.13
CA SER A 78 4.51 14.02 -10.06
C SER A 78 4.22 12.53 -9.90
N ILE A 79 3.97 12.00 -8.72
CA ILE A 79 3.15 10.80 -8.72
C ILE A 79 1.75 11.20 -9.19
N SER A 80 1.38 10.70 -10.35
CA SER A 80 0.05 10.82 -10.91
C SER A 80 -0.68 9.49 -10.80
N ASP A 81 -2.00 9.57 -10.81
CA ASP A 81 -2.87 8.42 -11.01
C ASP A 81 -2.69 7.91 -12.44
N ILE A 82 -1.85 6.89 -12.60
CA ILE A 82 -1.51 6.32 -13.91
C ILE A 82 -2.20 4.98 -14.05
N PHE A 83 -3.03 4.85 -15.07
CA PHE A 83 -3.57 3.56 -15.50
C PHE A 83 -2.46 2.70 -16.14
N ASP A 84 -2.26 1.48 -15.63
CA ASP A 84 -1.35 0.50 -16.24
C ASP A 84 -2.17 -0.59 -16.97
N PRO A 85 -2.13 -0.64 -18.31
CA PRO A 85 -2.89 -1.63 -19.08
C PRO A 85 -2.42 -3.07 -18.88
N ASN A 86 -1.25 -3.29 -18.27
CA ASN A 86 -0.73 -4.61 -17.96
C ASN A 86 -1.23 -5.15 -16.61
N LEU A 87 -1.93 -4.34 -15.84
CA LEU A 87 -2.53 -4.72 -14.57
C LEU A 87 -4.04 -4.89 -14.71
N SER A 88 -4.63 -5.68 -13.81
CA SER A 88 -6.07 -5.86 -13.81
C SER A 88 -6.82 -4.58 -13.49
N GLU A 89 -8.10 -4.55 -13.85
CA GLU A 89 -9.00 -3.46 -13.48
C GLU A 89 -9.00 -3.20 -11.97
N SER A 90 -9.03 -4.25 -11.15
CA SER A 90 -9.02 -4.12 -9.69
C SER A 90 -7.74 -3.47 -9.15
N TRP A 91 -6.58 -3.76 -9.74
CA TRP A 91 -5.34 -3.09 -9.36
C TRP A 91 -5.34 -1.62 -9.75
N ASN A 92 -5.83 -1.30 -10.95
CA ASN A 92 -5.98 0.09 -11.38
C ASN A 92 -7.00 0.85 -10.53
N GLU A 93 -8.13 0.23 -10.20
CA GLU A 93 -9.14 0.81 -9.30
C GLU A 93 -8.56 1.10 -7.92
N PHE A 94 -7.80 0.16 -7.35
CA PHE A 94 -7.13 0.37 -6.07
C PHE A 94 -6.12 1.51 -6.13
N HIS A 95 -5.27 1.54 -7.16
CA HIS A 95 -4.29 2.62 -7.34
C HIS A 95 -4.99 3.98 -7.46
N HIS A 96 -6.02 4.10 -8.31
CA HIS A 96 -6.82 5.31 -8.43
C HIS A 96 -7.44 5.73 -7.09
N TYR A 97 -7.99 4.78 -6.33
CA TYR A 97 -8.59 5.06 -5.04
C TYR A 97 -7.60 5.67 -4.03
N LEU A 98 -6.31 5.28 -4.07
CA LEU A 98 -5.27 5.83 -3.20
C LEU A 98 -5.04 7.33 -3.39
N PHE A 99 -5.47 7.91 -4.52
CA PHE A 99 -5.43 9.37 -4.79
C PHE A 99 -6.71 10.10 -4.40
N SER A 100 -7.74 9.39 -3.98
CA SER A 100 -9.01 10.01 -3.63
C SER A 100 -8.94 10.78 -2.32
N ASP A 101 -9.71 11.86 -2.25
CA ASP A 101 -9.90 12.62 -1.00
C ASP A 101 -10.44 11.74 0.13
N GLU A 102 -11.30 10.78 -0.21
CA GLU A 102 -11.86 9.83 0.75
C GLU A 102 -10.75 9.00 1.40
N PHE A 103 -9.84 8.43 0.62
CA PHE A 103 -8.72 7.66 1.15
C PHE A 103 -7.84 8.53 2.06
N ILE A 104 -7.44 9.71 1.59
CA ILE A 104 -6.57 10.63 2.32
C ILE A 104 -7.21 11.06 3.66
N GLN A 105 -8.48 11.46 3.64
CA GLN A 105 -9.20 11.87 4.85
C GLN A 105 -9.33 10.73 5.85
N ASN A 106 -9.64 9.52 5.38
CA ASN A 106 -9.76 8.36 6.26
C ASN A 106 -8.41 7.95 6.87
N ILE A 107 -7.31 8.01 6.12
CA ILE A 107 -5.97 7.76 6.65
C ILE A 107 -5.56 8.82 7.66
N GLN A 108 -5.83 10.09 7.41
CA GLN A 108 -5.60 11.16 8.38
C GLN A 108 -6.40 10.93 9.66
N LYS A 109 -7.67 10.58 9.52
CA LYS A 109 -8.54 10.26 10.66
C LYS A 109 -8.04 9.05 11.45
N PHE A 110 -7.59 7.99 10.76
CA PHE A 110 -7.02 6.80 11.39
C PHE A 110 -5.76 7.13 12.19
N SER A 111 -4.81 7.83 11.58
CA SER A 111 -3.44 7.97 12.08
C SER A 111 -3.20 9.26 12.89
N SER A 112 -3.99 10.28 12.67
CA SER A 112 -3.72 11.69 13.09
C SER A 112 -2.42 12.24 12.48
N VAL A 113 -1.96 11.69 11.36
CA VAL A 113 -0.81 12.19 10.60
C VAL A 113 -1.31 13.00 9.42
N PRO A 114 -0.82 14.23 9.19
CA PRO A 114 -1.27 15.08 8.09
C PRO A 114 -0.65 14.65 6.75
N VAL A 115 -0.98 13.44 6.30
CA VAL A 115 -0.57 12.94 4.98
C VAL A 115 -1.34 13.68 3.89
N GLY A 116 -0.67 13.96 2.77
CA GLY A 116 -1.29 14.72 1.69
C GLY A 116 -1.51 13.90 0.42
N ARG A 117 -0.65 12.94 0.13
CA ARG A 117 -0.71 12.15 -1.13
C ARG A 117 0.09 10.87 -1.05
N LEU A 118 -0.18 9.96 -1.98
CA LEU A 118 0.69 8.82 -2.25
C LEU A 118 2.03 9.31 -2.84
N LYS A 119 3.14 8.80 -2.35
CA LYS A 119 4.48 9.14 -2.86
C LYS A 119 5.15 7.99 -3.60
N HIS A 120 4.86 6.77 -3.23
CA HIS A 120 5.50 5.60 -3.80
C HIS A 120 4.56 4.41 -3.74
N PHE A 121 4.46 3.68 -4.83
CA PHE A 121 3.75 2.42 -4.89
C PHE A 121 4.58 1.39 -5.64
N SER A 122 4.90 0.29 -4.97
CA SER A 122 5.61 -0.82 -5.59
C SER A 122 5.09 -2.17 -5.09
N MET A 123 5.09 -3.14 -5.96
CA MET A 123 4.85 -4.53 -5.62
C MET A 123 6.18 -5.23 -5.36
N LYS A 124 6.19 -6.20 -4.44
CA LYS A 124 7.38 -6.98 -4.10
C LYS A 124 7.06 -8.46 -4.06
N ILE A 125 8.00 -9.26 -4.52
CA ILE A 125 8.00 -10.72 -4.38
C ILE A 125 9.28 -11.10 -3.66
N SER A 126 9.13 -11.88 -2.59
CA SER A 126 10.26 -12.51 -1.89
C SER A 126 10.24 -14.00 -2.15
N ARG A 127 11.33 -14.53 -2.68
CA ARG A 127 11.54 -15.95 -2.94
C ARG A 127 12.36 -16.58 -1.83
N LYS A 128 12.48 -17.89 -1.83
CA LYS A 128 13.40 -18.60 -0.93
C LYS A 128 14.82 -18.05 -1.10
N GLY A 129 15.41 -17.58 0.00
CA GLY A 129 16.73 -16.96 0.03
C GLY A 129 16.74 -15.45 -0.17
N ASP A 130 15.60 -14.83 -0.50
CA ASP A 130 15.47 -13.38 -0.47
C ASP A 130 15.37 -12.90 0.98
N TYR A 131 15.82 -11.67 1.21
CA TYR A 131 15.83 -11.08 2.55
C TYR A 131 15.63 -9.55 2.50
N GLN A 132 15.21 -9.03 3.62
CA GLN A 132 15.24 -7.61 3.91
C GLN A 132 15.67 -7.44 5.37
N LEU A 133 16.82 -6.82 5.59
CA LEU A 133 17.31 -6.54 6.94
C LEU A 133 16.49 -5.41 7.58
N PRO A 134 16.45 -5.35 8.92
CA PRO A 134 15.88 -4.21 9.61
C PRO A 134 16.53 -2.91 9.15
N HIS A 135 15.73 -1.93 8.81
CA HIS A 135 16.18 -0.63 8.33
C HIS A 135 15.20 0.46 8.74
N ILE A 136 15.69 1.68 8.76
CA ILE A 136 14.88 2.86 9.05
C ILE A 136 14.48 3.52 7.73
N HIS A 137 13.21 3.77 7.57
CA HIS A 137 12.76 4.68 6.53
C HIS A 137 12.96 6.11 7.02
N ASN A 138 13.92 6.82 6.43
CA ASN A 138 14.15 8.22 6.74
C ASN A 138 13.11 9.10 6.01
N VAL A 139 11.89 9.00 6.48
CA VAL A 139 10.74 9.73 5.94
C VAL A 139 10.30 10.79 6.95
N GLY A 140 9.82 11.92 6.48
CA GLY A 140 9.39 13.02 7.34
C GLY A 140 8.21 12.66 8.26
N PRO A 141 7.91 13.52 9.22
CA PRO A 141 6.88 13.27 10.24
C PRO A 141 5.45 13.14 9.68
N SER A 142 5.25 13.58 8.45
CA SER A 142 3.96 13.50 7.75
C SER A 142 3.88 12.31 6.78
N THR A 143 4.66 11.26 7.02
CA THR A 143 4.70 10.08 6.14
C THR A 143 4.19 8.85 6.87
N LEU A 144 3.38 8.07 6.18
CA LEU A 144 2.96 6.73 6.58
C LEU A 144 3.44 5.71 5.55
N ILE A 145 3.82 4.54 6.04
CA ILE A 145 4.20 3.41 5.20
C ILE A 145 3.16 2.32 5.39
N PHE A 146 2.65 1.84 4.28
CA PHE A 146 1.74 0.70 4.22
C PHE A 146 2.46 -0.47 3.60
N MET A 147 2.34 -1.63 4.23
CA MET A 147 2.73 -2.91 3.65
C MET A 147 1.51 -3.81 3.63
N ILE A 148 1.14 -4.28 2.45
CA ILE A 148 0.01 -5.18 2.26
C ILE A 148 0.56 -6.54 1.88
N TYR A 149 0.19 -7.55 2.65
CA TYR A 149 0.65 -8.92 2.46
C TYR A 149 -0.42 -9.75 1.77
N PHE A 150 -0.04 -10.37 0.66
CA PHE A 150 -0.86 -11.33 -0.06
C PHE A 150 -0.30 -12.72 0.19
N THR A 151 -0.75 -13.37 1.26
CA THR A 151 -0.37 -14.73 1.64
C THR A 151 -1.59 -15.63 1.71
N LYS A 152 -1.41 -16.91 1.39
CA LYS A 152 -2.38 -17.97 1.71
C LYS A 152 -2.12 -18.52 3.09
#